data_d78657ed64357fde4fc49968a1ee75b1
#
_entry.id   d78657ed64357fde4fc49968a1ee75b1
#
_cell.length_a   1.000
_cell.length_b   1.000
_cell.length_c   1.000
_cell.angle_alpha   90.00
_cell.angle_beta   90.00
_cell.angle_gamma   90.00
#
_symmetry.space_group_name_H-M   'P 1'
#
loop_
_entity.id
_entity.type
_entity.pdbx_description
1 polymer ?
#
loop_
_entity_poly.entity_id
_entity_poly.type
_entity_poly.pdbx_seq_one_letter_code
_entity_poly.pdbx_strand_id
1 'polypeptide(L)'
;MSNTNALSAKDRIAGLVDENSFVEIGAGITKRSTDFNMQEKSVPSDGVITGYGLIQNNPVYVYSQDASALNGTIGEMHARKIAHIYELAMKTGVPVIGMRLQEATDALAGFGQIYQMKAKASGVVPQISAIFGNCGGGVAVMAAMSDFTFMEQKEAKLFVNSPNTLEGNYTDKLDTASADFQKTASTVDFVIEGEAEVLAAVRELVSILPENNNSEAGSAECMDDLNRDVPDFAAEAADPAAALADLGDNNFFLEVKSGYAQEMVTGFLCFDGMTVGAVANRTKKYDEEGKETASFEARLTTAGCEKAAAFVK
;
A
#
# COMPACT_ATOMS: atom_id res chain seq x y z
N MET A 1 8.02 -21.17 13.10
CA MET A 1 7.12 -20.93 14.28
C MET A 1 6.11 -19.90 13.81
N SER A 2 4.83 -20.22 13.79
CA SER A 2 3.79 -19.28 13.43
C SER A 2 3.74 -18.17 14.47
N ASN A 3 3.87 -16.93 14.03
CA ASN A 3 3.77 -15.77 14.92
C ASN A 3 2.34 -15.72 15.48
N THR A 4 2.18 -15.84 16.79
CA THR A 4 0.87 -15.93 17.47
C THR A 4 0.08 -14.62 17.41
N ASN A 5 0.64 -13.56 16.84
CA ASN A 5 0.03 -12.22 16.77
C ASN A 5 -0.34 -11.78 15.33
N ALA A 6 -0.07 -12.58 14.29
CA ALA A 6 -0.45 -12.21 12.93
C ALA A 6 -1.95 -12.40 12.71
N LEU A 7 -2.61 -11.39 12.14
CA LEU A 7 -4.02 -11.45 11.77
C LEU A 7 -4.28 -12.51 10.69
N SER A 8 -5.40 -13.20 10.74
CA SER A 8 -5.82 -14.05 9.62
C SER A 8 -6.22 -13.20 8.40
N ALA A 9 -6.26 -13.84 7.21
CA ALA A 9 -6.73 -13.16 6.00
C ALA A 9 -8.13 -12.56 6.16
N LYS A 10 -8.99 -13.23 6.92
CA LYS A 10 -10.34 -12.77 7.23
C LYS A 10 -10.35 -11.60 8.20
N ASP A 11 -9.52 -11.67 9.25
CA ASP A 11 -9.41 -10.59 10.24
C ASP A 11 -8.84 -9.32 9.64
N ARG A 12 -7.88 -9.43 8.70
CA ARG A 12 -7.38 -8.26 7.96
C ARG A 12 -8.47 -7.59 7.13
N ILE A 13 -9.31 -8.38 6.45
CA ILE A 13 -10.46 -7.82 5.70
C ILE A 13 -11.42 -7.14 6.69
N ALA A 14 -11.75 -7.79 7.81
CA ALA A 14 -12.64 -7.22 8.82
C ALA A 14 -12.10 -5.92 9.45
N GLY A 15 -10.77 -5.82 9.63
CA GLY A 15 -10.12 -4.59 10.10
C GLY A 15 -10.00 -3.50 9.03
N LEU A 16 -10.05 -3.87 7.75
CA LEU A 16 -9.91 -2.93 6.64
C LEU A 16 -11.24 -2.27 6.24
N VAL A 17 -12.33 -3.04 6.17
CA VAL A 17 -13.62 -2.54 5.68
C VAL A 17 -14.56 -2.18 6.84
N ASP A 18 -15.60 -1.43 6.53
CA ASP A 18 -16.62 -1.04 7.50
C ASP A 18 -17.40 -2.27 7.98
N GLU A 19 -17.83 -2.23 9.22
CA GLU A 19 -18.54 -3.34 9.87
C GLU A 19 -19.74 -3.80 9.04
N ASN A 20 -19.85 -5.11 8.81
CA ASN A 20 -20.92 -5.75 8.03
C ASN A 20 -21.02 -5.33 6.55
N SER A 21 -20.02 -4.64 6.00
CA SER A 21 -20.02 -4.21 4.59
C SER A 21 -19.42 -5.25 3.63
N PHE A 22 -18.63 -6.20 4.12
CA PHE A 22 -17.91 -7.14 3.27
C PHE A 22 -18.81 -8.22 2.66
N VAL A 23 -18.70 -8.36 1.34
CA VAL A 23 -19.34 -9.45 0.57
C VAL A 23 -18.25 -10.24 -0.15
N GLU A 24 -18.10 -11.52 0.22
CA GLU A 24 -17.12 -12.39 -0.39
C GLU A 24 -17.55 -12.82 -1.80
N ILE A 25 -16.63 -12.72 -2.77
CA ILE A 25 -16.80 -13.19 -4.15
C ILE A 25 -15.97 -14.45 -4.33
N GLY A 26 -16.59 -15.54 -4.79
CA GLY A 26 -15.90 -16.79 -5.04
C GLY A 26 -15.62 -17.63 -3.78
N ALA A 27 -16.43 -17.50 -2.72
CA ALA A 27 -16.33 -18.29 -1.50
C ALA A 27 -16.40 -19.82 -1.74
N GLY A 28 -17.19 -20.25 -2.72
CA GLY A 28 -17.34 -21.67 -3.10
C GLY A 28 -16.22 -22.21 -4.01
N ILE A 29 -15.27 -21.39 -4.43
CA ILE A 29 -14.17 -21.81 -5.29
C ILE A 29 -13.13 -22.53 -4.43
N THR A 30 -12.71 -23.72 -4.87
CA THR A 30 -11.68 -24.52 -4.24
C THR A 30 -10.49 -24.67 -5.16
N LYS A 31 -9.34 -25.05 -4.59
CA LYS A 31 -8.13 -25.36 -5.34
C LYS A 31 -8.43 -26.40 -6.44
N ARG A 32 -7.94 -26.15 -7.66
CA ARG A 32 -7.88 -27.11 -8.74
C ARG A 32 -6.44 -27.64 -8.81
N SER A 33 -6.25 -28.89 -8.46
CA SER A 33 -4.97 -29.58 -8.65
C SER A 33 -5.22 -31.01 -9.06
N THR A 34 -4.60 -31.42 -10.17
CA THR A 34 -4.70 -32.77 -10.71
C THR A 34 -3.43 -33.57 -10.54
N ASP A 35 -2.33 -32.95 -10.09
CA ASP A 35 -1.00 -33.54 -10.03
C ASP A 35 -0.58 -33.90 -8.60
N PHE A 36 0.32 -34.89 -8.46
CA PHE A 36 0.97 -35.30 -7.21
C PHE A 36 0.02 -35.70 -6.06
N ASN A 37 -1.12 -36.34 -6.35
CA ASN A 37 -2.13 -36.74 -5.35
C ASN A 37 -2.65 -35.57 -4.47
N MET A 38 -2.50 -34.33 -4.93
CA MET A 38 -3.00 -33.15 -4.22
C MET A 38 -4.53 -33.01 -4.31
N GLN A 39 -5.20 -33.91 -5.01
CA GLN A 39 -6.66 -33.98 -5.13
C GLN A 39 -7.36 -34.22 -3.78
N GLU A 40 -6.68 -34.87 -2.84
CA GLU A 40 -7.21 -35.19 -1.51
C GLU A 40 -7.19 -33.99 -0.55
N LYS A 41 -6.42 -32.93 -0.86
CA LYS A 41 -6.34 -31.71 -0.02
C LYS A 41 -7.31 -30.66 -0.54
N SER A 42 -8.47 -30.58 0.07
CA SER A 42 -9.38 -29.44 -0.15
C SER A 42 -8.79 -28.19 0.50
N VAL A 43 -8.53 -27.15 -0.30
CA VAL A 43 -8.11 -25.85 0.19
C VAL A 43 -9.22 -24.86 -0.14
N PRO A 44 -9.98 -24.42 0.87
CA PRO A 44 -11.03 -23.43 0.68
C PRO A 44 -10.47 -22.14 0.06
N SER A 45 -11.22 -21.55 -0.87
CA SER A 45 -10.89 -20.28 -1.54
C SER A 45 -9.52 -20.25 -2.26
N ASP A 46 -8.86 -21.41 -2.46
CA ASP A 46 -7.50 -21.55 -3.02
C ASP A 46 -6.49 -20.57 -2.38
N GLY A 47 -6.58 -20.36 -1.06
CA GLY A 47 -5.65 -19.52 -0.30
C GLY A 47 -5.78 -18.01 -0.52
N VAL A 48 -6.90 -17.53 -1.09
CA VAL A 48 -7.20 -16.09 -1.19
C VAL A 48 -8.68 -15.81 -0.96
N ILE A 49 -8.96 -14.88 -0.07
CA ILE A 49 -10.30 -14.33 0.12
C ILE A 49 -10.42 -13.09 -0.76
N THR A 50 -11.47 -13.01 -1.55
CA THR A 50 -11.72 -11.91 -2.49
C THR A 50 -13.14 -11.41 -2.32
N GLY A 51 -13.37 -10.12 -2.46
CA GLY A 51 -14.69 -9.54 -2.31
C GLY A 51 -14.71 -8.03 -2.49
N TYR A 52 -15.81 -7.43 -2.13
CA TYR A 52 -15.95 -5.98 -2.03
C TYR A 52 -16.49 -5.58 -0.66
N GLY A 53 -16.24 -4.35 -0.27
CA GLY A 53 -16.73 -3.76 0.97
C GLY A 53 -16.71 -2.25 0.88
N LEU A 54 -16.95 -1.60 2.00
CA LEU A 54 -16.90 -0.15 2.14
C LEU A 54 -15.78 0.25 3.07
N ILE A 55 -15.13 1.37 2.79
CA ILE A 55 -14.22 2.06 3.71
C ILE A 55 -14.74 3.49 3.86
N GLN A 56 -15.23 3.84 5.04
CA GLN A 56 -15.88 5.13 5.29
C GLN A 56 -16.95 5.45 4.21
N ASN A 57 -17.78 4.46 3.90
CA ASN A 57 -18.79 4.45 2.84
C ASN A 57 -18.25 4.46 1.38
N ASN A 58 -16.94 4.56 1.15
CA ASN A 58 -16.35 4.45 -0.18
C ASN A 58 -16.24 2.97 -0.58
N PRO A 59 -16.78 2.56 -1.75
CA PRO A 59 -16.68 1.18 -2.19
C PRO A 59 -15.23 0.81 -2.56
N VAL A 60 -14.84 -0.42 -2.21
CA VAL A 60 -13.52 -0.95 -2.54
C VAL A 60 -13.60 -2.43 -2.88
N TYR A 61 -12.78 -2.90 -3.81
CA TYR A 61 -12.51 -4.31 -3.97
C TYR A 61 -11.28 -4.71 -3.18
N VAL A 62 -11.35 -5.86 -2.52
CA VAL A 62 -10.26 -6.34 -1.66
C VAL A 62 -9.94 -7.79 -1.97
N TYR A 63 -8.66 -8.14 -1.85
CA TYR A 63 -8.23 -9.52 -1.73
C TYR A 63 -7.18 -9.66 -0.62
N SER A 64 -7.29 -10.74 0.15
CA SER A 64 -6.36 -11.07 1.23
C SER A 64 -5.84 -12.48 1.06
N GLN A 65 -4.52 -12.61 0.99
CA GLN A 65 -3.86 -13.91 0.90
C GLN A 65 -3.79 -14.58 2.27
N ASP A 66 -4.06 -15.88 2.29
CA ASP A 66 -4.00 -16.72 3.48
C ASP A 66 -2.72 -17.55 3.48
N ALA A 67 -1.76 -17.17 4.31
CA ALA A 67 -0.51 -17.88 4.48
C ALA A 67 -0.66 -19.30 5.07
N SER A 68 -1.75 -19.58 5.77
CA SER A 68 -2.03 -20.91 6.32
C SER A 68 -2.40 -21.92 5.23
N ALA A 69 -2.89 -21.43 4.09
CA ALA A 69 -3.25 -22.24 2.94
C ALA A 69 -2.04 -22.45 2.03
N LEU A 70 -1.49 -23.69 2.00
CA LEU A 70 -0.37 -24.09 1.13
C LEU A 70 0.84 -23.14 1.21
N ASN A 71 1.13 -22.62 2.40
CA ASN A 71 2.18 -21.63 2.62
C ASN A 71 2.02 -20.35 1.75
N GLY A 72 0.78 -19.97 1.39
CA GLY A 72 0.48 -18.77 0.61
C GLY A 72 0.81 -18.86 -0.89
N THR A 73 1.06 -20.06 -1.43
CA THR A 73 1.35 -20.23 -2.87
C THR A 73 0.16 -19.81 -3.73
N ILE A 74 0.45 -19.13 -4.85
CA ILE A 74 -0.59 -18.74 -5.81
C ILE A 74 -0.88 -19.90 -6.76
N GLY A 75 -2.07 -20.51 -6.60
CA GLY A 75 -2.61 -21.50 -7.51
C GLY A 75 -3.35 -20.89 -8.71
N GLU A 76 -3.86 -21.75 -9.61
CA GLU A 76 -4.63 -21.30 -10.78
C GLU A 76 -5.90 -20.52 -10.37
N MET A 77 -6.67 -21.07 -9.43
CA MET A 77 -7.93 -20.43 -9.01
C MET A 77 -7.67 -19.18 -8.15
N HIS A 78 -6.62 -19.18 -7.35
CA HIS A 78 -6.12 -18.01 -6.64
C HIS A 78 -5.88 -16.84 -7.61
N ALA A 79 -5.08 -17.07 -8.67
CA ALA A 79 -4.79 -16.07 -9.68
C ALA A 79 -6.05 -15.58 -10.42
N ARG A 80 -6.94 -16.52 -10.80
CA ARG A 80 -8.20 -16.19 -11.46
C ARG A 80 -9.12 -15.34 -10.58
N LYS A 81 -9.20 -15.62 -9.28
CA LYS A 81 -9.99 -14.81 -8.34
C LYS A 81 -9.46 -13.38 -8.27
N ILE A 82 -8.14 -13.20 -8.14
CA ILE A 82 -7.55 -11.86 -8.14
C ILE A 82 -7.79 -11.14 -9.48
N ALA A 83 -7.54 -11.80 -10.62
CA ALA A 83 -7.78 -11.21 -11.93
C ALA A 83 -9.24 -10.78 -12.11
N HIS A 84 -10.20 -11.58 -11.62
CA HIS A 84 -11.62 -11.25 -11.67
C HIS A 84 -11.98 -10.02 -10.82
N ILE A 85 -11.37 -9.86 -9.64
CA ILE A 85 -11.55 -8.64 -8.83
C ILE A 85 -11.10 -7.38 -9.60
N TYR A 86 -9.96 -7.44 -10.30
CA TYR A 86 -9.52 -6.32 -11.14
C TYR A 86 -10.47 -6.04 -12.32
N GLU A 87 -11.04 -7.08 -12.94
CA GLU A 87 -12.06 -6.89 -13.98
C GLU A 87 -13.30 -6.17 -13.45
N LEU A 88 -13.79 -6.57 -12.27
CA LEU A 88 -14.93 -5.94 -11.63
C LEU A 88 -14.61 -4.49 -11.25
N ALA A 89 -13.44 -4.24 -10.64
CA ALA A 89 -12.99 -2.92 -10.25
C ALA A 89 -12.93 -1.94 -11.43
N MET A 90 -12.35 -2.36 -12.57
CA MET A 90 -12.32 -1.55 -13.78
C MET A 90 -13.72 -1.29 -14.38
N LYS A 91 -14.65 -2.23 -14.24
CA LYS A 91 -16.03 -2.06 -14.73
C LYS A 91 -16.86 -1.11 -13.88
N THR A 92 -16.60 -1.10 -12.57
CA THR A 92 -17.33 -0.28 -11.61
C THR A 92 -16.64 1.04 -11.29
N GLY A 93 -15.35 1.17 -11.66
CA GLY A 93 -14.55 2.35 -11.35
C GLY A 93 -14.20 2.46 -9.86
N VAL A 94 -13.80 1.36 -9.22
CA VAL A 94 -13.63 1.25 -7.76
C VAL A 94 -12.21 0.79 -7.43
N PRO A 95 -11.55 1.36 -6.38
CA PRO A 95 -10.20 1.00 -5.98
C PRO A 95 -10.01 -0.48 -5.64
N VAL A 96 -8.78 -0.99 -5.82
CA VAL A 96 -8.41 -2.37 -5.46
C VAL A 96 -7.32 -2.37 -4.39
N ILE A 97 -7.58 -3.07 -3.29
CA ILE A 97 -6.64 -3.24 -2.18
C ILE A 97 -6.21 -4.70 -2.08
N GLY A 98 -4.92 -4.96 -2.17
CA GLY A 98 -4.33 -6.29 -2.08
C GLY A 98 -3.48 -6.48 -0.83
N MET A 99 -3.87 -7.40 0.03
CA MET A 99 -3.14 -7.77 1.25
C MET A 99 -2.31 -9.03 1.01
N ARG A 100 -0.98 -8.94 1.14
CA ARG A 100 -0.02 -9.92 0.65
C ARG A 100 0.82 -10.52 1.75
N LEU A 101 1.10 -11.81 1.62
CA LEU A 101 1.77 -12.58 2.67
C LEU A 101 2.84 -13.56 2.21
N GLN A 102 3.00 -13.91 0.92
CA GLN A 102 4.01 -14.94 0.61
C GLN A 102 4.48 -15.05 -0.84
N GLU A 103 5.58 -15.82 -0.97
CA GLU A 103 6.27 -16.22 -2.19
C GLU A 103 5.52 -17.36 -2.90
N ALA A 104 5.46 -17.32 -4.23
CA ALA A 104 4.82 -18.37 -5.02
C ALA A 104 5.72 -18.86 -6.15
N THR A 105 5.77 -20.18 -6.34
CA THR A 105 6.64 -20.82 -7.34
C THR A 105 5.91 -21.49 -8.51
N ASP A 106 4.59 -21.75 -8.43
CA ASP A 106 3.97 -22.74 -9.32
C ASP A 106 3.00 -22.21 -10.39
N ALA A 107 2.85 -20.91 -10.57
CA ALA A 107 1.81 -20.38 -11.46
C ALA A 107 2.26 -19.23 -12.37
N LEU A 108 3.31 -19.40 -13.15
CA LEU A 108 3.81 -18.36 -14.06
C LEU A 108 2.68 -17.80 -14.96
N ALA A 109 1.80 -18.66 -15.48
CA ALA A 109 0.62 -18.25 -16.24
C ALA A 109 -0.38 -17.43 -15.39
N GLY A 110 -0.57 -17.81 -14.12
CA GLY A 110 -1.41 -17.09 -13.18
C GLY A 110 -0.86 -15.70 -12.87
N PHE A 111 0.44 -15.57 -12.62
CA PHE A 111 1.09 -14.28 -12.48
C PHE A 111 0.91 -13.40 -13.72
N GLY A 112 1.07 -13.97 -14.92
CA GLY A 112 0.86 -13.26 -16.17
C GLY A 112 -0.55 -12.67 -16.28
N GLN A 113 -1.59 -13.41 -15.84
CA GLN A 113 -2.97 -12.91 -15.81
C GLN A 113 -3.13 -11.75 -14.83
N ILE A 114 -2.58 -11.86 -13.61
CA ILE A 114 -2.66 -10.79 -12.61
C ILE A 114 -1.92 -9.55 -13.09
N TYR A 115 -0.70 -9.69 -13.62
CA TYR A 115 0.09 -8.57 -14.15
C TYR A 115 -0.65 -7.86 -15.29
N GLN A 116 -1.26 -8.62 -16.20
CA GLN A 116 -2.07 -8.04 -17.28
C GLN A 116 -3.23 -7.21 -16.74
N MET A 117 -3.93 -7.71 -15.72
CA MET A 117 -5.05 -6.98 -15.13
C MET A 117 -4.58 -5.74 -14.35
N LYS A 118 -3.51 -5.84 -13.58
CA LYS A 118 -2.90 -4.70 -12.89
C LYS A 118 -2.44 -3.63 -13.88
N ALA A 119 -1.79 -4.02 -14.97
CA ALA A 119 -1.35 -3.09 -16.00
C ALA A 119 -2.53 -2.38 -16.70
N LYS A 120 -3.65 -3.07 -16.92
CA LYS A 120 -4.88 -2.47 -17.47
C LYS A 120 -5.57 -1.53 -16.49
N ALA A 121 -5.50 -1.83 -15.19
CA ALA A 121 -6.10 -1.02 -14.13
C ALA A 121 -5.27 0.23 -13.79
N SER A 122 -3.98 0.23 -14.15
CA SER A 122 -3.08 1.38 -13.93
C SER A 122 -3.59 2.64 -14.63
N GLY A 123 -3.71 3.72 -13.88
CA GLY A 123 -4.28 4.98 -14.35
C GLY A 123 -5.80 4.96 -14.55
N VAL A 124 -6.50 3.87 -14.21
CA VAL A 124 -7.96 3.75 -14.28
C VAL A 124 -8.58 3.76 -12.89
N VAL A 125 -8.12 2.90 -12.00
CA VAL A 125 -8.55 2.81 -10.60
C VAL A 125 -7.33 2.74 -9.69
N PRO A 126 -7.36 3.34 -8.48
CA PRO A 126 -6.29 3.22 -7.50
C PRO A 126 -6.01 1.78 -7.11
N GLN A 127 -4.74 1.41 -7.09
CA GLN A 127 -4.25 0.09 -6.72
C GLN A 127 -3.35 0.20 -5.48
N ILE A 128 -3.77 -0.37 -4.37
CA ILE A 128 -3.05 -0.33 -3.11
C ILE A 128 -2.56 -1.73 -2.74
N SER A 129 -1.31 -1.86 -2.33
CA SER A 129 -0.73 -3.09 -1.79
C SER A 129 -0.35 -2.90 -0.34
N ALA A 130 -0.76 -3.82 0.54
CA ALA A 130 -0.33 -3.90 1.92
C ALA A 130 0.42 -5.22 2.18
N ILE A 131 1.65 -5.13 2.69
CA ILE A 131 2.57 -6.24 2.88
C ILE A 131 2.72 -6.51 4.37
N PHE A 132 2.34 -7.72 4.82
CA PHE A 132 2.35 -8.12 6.23
C PHE A 132 3.31 -9.27 6.55
N GLY A 133 3.92 -9.86 5.55
CA GLY A 133 4.86 -10.98 5.71
C GLY A 133 5.82 -11.04 4.54
N ASN A 134 6.35 -12.23 4.25
CA ASN A 134 7.28 -12.39 3.13
C ASN A 134 6.57 -12.14 1.79
N CYS A 135 6.97 -11.12 1.09
CA CYS A 135 6.49 -10.78 -0.25
C CYS A 135 7.65 -10.95 -1.24
N GLY A 136 7.78 -12.19 -1.78
CA GLY A 136 8.92 -12.58 -2.59
C GLY A 136 8.58 -12.90 -4.05
N GLY A 137 9.59 -12.87 -4.91
CA GLY A 137 9.47 -13.29 -6.31
C GLY A 137 8.40 -12.53 -7.09
N GLY A 138 7.51 -13.26 -7.75
CA GLY A 138 6.44 -12.66 -8.56
C GLY A 138 5.43 -11.83 -7.76
N VAL A 139 5.23 -12.13 -6.47
CA VAL A 139 4.34 -11.33 -5.61
C VAL A 139 4.94 -9.95 -5.32
N ALA A 140 6.26 -9.85 -5.22
CA ALA A 140 6.93 -8.56 -5.08
C ALA A 140 6.75 -7.67 -6.32
N VAL A 141 6.78 -8.27 -7.52
CA VAL A 141 6.46 -7.56 -8.77
C VAL A 141 5.03 -7.04 -8.77
N MET A 142 4.06 -7.87 -8.29
CA MET A 142 2.67 -7.40 -8.14
C MET A 142 2.55 -6.22 -7.19
N ALA A 143 3.32 -6.18 -6.09
CA ALA A 143 3.34 -5.05 -5.18
C ALA A 143 3.90 -3.79 -5.85
N ALA A 144 5.02 -3.92 -6.55
CA ALA A 144 5.65 -2.81 -7.29
C ALA A 144 4.80 -2.25 -8.45
N MET A 145 3.78 -2.98 -8.91
CA MET A 145 2.81 -2.50 -9.90
C MET A 145 1.62 -1.76 -9.28
N SER A 146 1.61 -1.50 -7.99
CA SER A 146 0.56 -0.73 -7.33
C SER A 146 0.94 0.76 -7.28
N ASP A 147 -0.06 1.61 -7.16
CA ASP A 147 0.14 3.05 -7.04
C ASP A 147 0.68 3.41 -5.65
N PHE A 148 0.21 2.68 -4.61
CA PHE A 148 0.70 2.83 -3.25
C PHE A 148 1.02 1.48 -2.62
N THR A 149 2.16 1.42 -1.90
CA THR A 149 2.61 0.23 -1.20
C THR A 149 2.86 0.52 0.28
N PHE A 150 2.13 -0.17 1.13
CA PHE A 150 2.30 -0.18 2.58
C PHE A 150 3.06 -1.42 3.00
N MET A 151 3.90 -1.30 4.01
CA MET A 151 4.68 -2.41 4.55
C MET A 151 4.68 -2.36 6.07
N GLU A 152 4.32 -3.49 6.71
CA GLU A 152 4.46 -3.63 8.14
C GLU A 152 5.94 -3.68 8.51
N GLN A 153 6.35 -2.94 9.55
CA GLN A 153 7.76 -2.64 9.80
C GLN A 153 8.57 -3.86 10.27
N LYS A 154 8.01 -4.70 11.14
CA LYS A 154 8.76 -5.76 11.84
C LYS A 154 8.82 -7.07 11.10
N GLU A 155 7.69 -7.53 10.59
CA GLU A 155 7.52 -8.87 10.08
C GLU A 155 7.54 -8.94 8.55
N ALA A 156 7.21 -7.83 7.87
CA ALA A 156 7.15 -7.83 6.42
C ALA A 156 8.54 -7.82 5.78
N LYS A 157 8.66 -8.57 4.68
CA LYS A 157 9.85 -8.62 3.84
C LYS A 157 9.44 -8.47 2.38
N LEU A 158 10.18 -7.66 1.63
CA LEU A 158 9.96 -7.42 0.21
C LEU A 158 11.24 -7.72 -0.58
N PHE A 159 11.19 -8.68 -1.49
CA PHE A 159 12.35 -9.08 -2.30
C PHE A 159 11.93 -9.80 -3.58
N VAL A 160 12.67 -9.62 -4.66
CA VAL A 160 12.48 -10.41 -5.89
C VAL A 160 13.31 -11.67 -5.82
N ASN A 161 14.60 -11.55 -5.51
CA ASN A 161 15.49 -12.69 -5.25
C ASN A 161 15.71 -12.83 -3.75
N SER A 162 15.85 -14.07 -3.29
CA SER A 162 16.10 -14.33 -1.86
C SER A 162 17.26 -13.45 -1.35
N PRO A 163 17.08 -12.75 -0.22
CA PRO A 163 18.15 -11.95 0.37
C PRO A 163 19.45 -12.71 0.58
N ASN A 164 19.35 -14.01 0.84
CA ASN A 164 20.51 -14.89 1.05
C ASN A 164 21.35 -15.14 -0.22
N THR A 165 20.88 -14.75 -1.40
CA THR A 165 21.63 -14.87 -2.66
C THR A 165 22.43 -13.62 -3.01
N LEU A 166 22.24 -12.52 -2.27
CA LEU A 166 22.93 -11.26 -2.49
C LEU A 166 24.21 -11.17 -1.67
N GLU A 167 25.35 -10.95 -2.33
CA GLU A 167 26.67 -10.89 -1.68
C GLU A 167 26.75 -9.86 -0.56
N GLY A 168 26.19 -8.65 -0.75
CA GLY A 168 26.15 -7.61 0.27
C GLY A 168 25.42 -8.01 1.55
N ASN A 169 24.44 -8.91 1.47
CA ASN A 169 23.74 -9.40 2.65
C ASN A 169 24.61 -10.35 3.49
N TYR A 170 25.58 -11.03 2.87
CA TYR A 170 26.56 -11.86 3.61
C TYR A 170 27.69 -11.06 4.22
N THR A 171 28.27 -10.14 3.44
CA THR A 171 29.46 -9.39 3.83
C THR A 171 29.13 -8.30 4.83
N ASP A 172 28.09 -7.52 4.55
CA ASP A 172 27.74 -6.32 5.31
C ASP A 172 26.60 -6.55 6.30
N LYS A 173 26.04 -7.78 6.33
CA LYS A 173 24.88 -8.16 7.16
C LYS A 173 23.67 -7.26 6.94
N LEU A 174 23.50 -6.72 5.72
CA LEU A 174 22.36 -5.94 5.33
C LEU A 174 21.13 -6.85 5.11
N ASP A 175 20.00 -6.47 5.67
CA ASP A 175 18.71 -7.09 5.34
C ASP A 175 17.99 -6.24 4.29
N THR A 176 18.35 -6.41 3.03
CA THR A 176 17.76 -5.66 1.91
C THR A 176 16.29 -5.94 1.68
N ALA A 177 15.72 -6.97 2.31
CA ALA A 177 14.30 -7.26 2.26
C ALA A 177 13.51 -6.57 3.39
N SER A 178 14.18 -6.03 4.40
CA SER A 178 13.53 -5.40 5.54
C SER A 178 12.77 -4.13 5.16
N ALA A 179 11.73 -3.81 5.92
CA ALA A 179 10.96 -2.60 5.75
C ALA A 179 11.82 -1.33 5.89
N ASP A 180 12.76 -1.31 6.83
CA ASP A 180 13.67 -0.19 7.04
C ASP A 180 14.56 0.06 5.82
N PHE A 181 15.07 -1.01 5.17
CA PHE A 181 15.82 -0.87 3.92
C PHE A 181 14.92 -0.39 2.77
N GLN A 182 13.75 -1.02 2.60
CA GLN A 182 12.81 -0.71 1.51
C GLN A 182 12.27 0.72 1.60
N LYS A 183 12.11 1.24 2.82
CA LYS A 183 11.75 2.65 3.08
C LYS A 183 12.76 3.62 2.48
N THR A 184 14.05 3.29 2.53
CA THR A 184 15.14 4.13 2.00
C THR A 184 15.44 3.87 0.52
N ALA A 185 14.94 2.77 -0.04
CA ALA A 185 15.16 2.35 -1.42
C ALA A 185 14.09 2.80 -2.42
N SER A 186 13.14 3.64 -2.02
CA SER A 186 12.04 4.16 -2.88
C SER A 186 10.97 3.14 -3.30
N THR A 187 11.06 1.88 -2.87
CA THR A 187 10.14 0.82 -3.29
C THR A 187 8.82 0.80 -2.54
N VAL A 188 8.79 1.37 -1.34
CA VAL A 188 7.63 1.37 -0.45
C VAL A 188 7.26 2.81 -0.10
N ASP A 189 5.96 3.11 -0.11
CA ASP A 189 5.46 4.46 0.17
C ASP A 189 5.29 4.71 1.67
N PHE A 190 4.81 3.69 2.40
CA PHE A 190 4.53 3.79 3.82
C PHE A 190 5.09 2.56 4.57
N VAL A 191 5.86 2.81 5.62
CA VAL A 191 6.34 1.78 6.55
C VAL A 191 5.78 2.11 7.92
N ILE A 192 4.98 1.19 8.47
CA ILE A 192 4.20 1.42 9.69
C ILE A 192 4.33 0.19 10.58
N GLU A 193 4.52 0.41 11.88
CA GLU A 193 4.58 -0.67 12.87
C GLU A 193 3.17 -1.13 13.24
N GLY A 194 2.92 -2.42 13.09
CA GLY A 194 1.66 -3.07 13.43
C GLY A 194 0.69 -3.23 12.25
N GLU A 195 0.05 -4.41 12.16
CA GLU A 195 -0.90 -4.70 11.09
C GLU A 195 -2.17 -3.83 11.16
N ALA A 196 -2.66 -3.55 12.36
CA ALA A 196 -3.86 -2.74 12.58
C ALA A 196 -3.61 -1.28 12.15
N GLU A 197 -2.45 -0.75 12.45
CA GLU A 197 -2.02 0.60 12.10
C GLU A 197 -1.82 0.74 10.58
N VAL A 198 -1.26 -0.29 9.91
CA VAL A 198 -1.20 -0.34 8.44
C VAL A 198 -2.60 -0.31 7.84
N LEU A 199 -3.55 -1.11 8.37
CA LEU A 199 -4.93 -1.13 7.88
C LEU A 199 -5.62 0.23 8.09
N ALA A 200 -5.39 0.89 9.23
CA ALA A 200 -5.91 2.24 9.50
C ALA A 200 -5.36 3.27 8.50
N ALA A 201 -4.06 3.23 8.21
CA ALA A 201 -3.45 4.13 7.24
C ALA A 201 -3.92 3.87 5.79
N VAL A 202 -4.19 2.62 5.42
CA VAL A 202 -4.82 2.29 4.13
C VAL A 202 -6.24 2.87 4.07
N ARG A 203 -7.02 2.78 5.14
CA ARG A 203 -8.36 3.38 5.23
C ARG A 203 -8.31 4.91 5.09
N GLU A 204 -7.36 5.56 5.74
CA GLU A 204 -7.12 6.99 5.63
C GLU A 204 -6.78 7.40 4.19
N LEU A 205 -5.85 6.71 3.53
CA LEU A 205 -5.51 6.99 2.13
C LEU A 205 -6.74 6.82 1.21
N VAL A 206 -7.52 5.76 1.37
CA VAL A 206 -8.73 5.52 0.55
C VAL A 206 -9.76 6.62 0.74
N SER A 207 -9.88 7.19 1.94
CA SER A 207 -10.86 8.25 2.23
C SER A 207 -10.60 9.57 1.50
N ILE A 208 -9.34 9.79 1.09
CA ILE A 208 -8.92 11.02 0.39
C ILE A 208 -8.69 10.82 -1.12
N LEU A 209 -8.54 9.58 -1.59
CA LEU A 209 -8.32 9.30 -3.00
C LEU A 209 -9.64 9.35 -3.80
N PRO A 210 -9.61 9.79 -5.07
CA PRO A 210 -10.75 9.60 -5.97
C PRO A 210 -10.97 8.12 -6.24
N GLU A 211 -12.22 7.71 -6.51
CA GLU A 211 -12.55 6.31 -6.83
C GLU A 211 -11.88 5.83 -8.12
N ASN A 212 -11.76 6.70 -9.10
CA ASN A 212 -11.19 6.39 -10.42
C ASN A 212 -10.76 7.67 -11.16
N ASN A 213 -10.16 7.52 -12.32
CA ASN A 213 -9.66 8.62 -13.14
C ASN A 213 -10.74 9.50 -13.78
N ASN A 214 -12.01 9.12 -13.71
CA ASN A 214 -13.15 9.92 -14.18
C ASN A 214 -13.95 10.56 -13.04
N SER A 215 -13.65 10.20 -11.79
CA SER A 215 -14.25 10.81 -10.62
C SER A 215 -13.70 12.23 -10.44
N GLU A 216 -14.54 13.13 -9.97
CA GLU A 216 -14.06 14.40 -9.45
C GLU A 216 -13.16 14.14 -8.24
N ALA A 217 -12.25 15.07 -7.93
CA ALA A 217 -11.42 14.96 -6.73
C ALA A 217 -12.32 14.69 -5.52
N GLY A 218 -11.92 13.72 -4.68
CA GLY A 218 -12.70 13.37 -3.50
C GLY A 218 -13.06 14.63 -2.71
N SER A 219 -14.32 14.81 -2.42
CA SER A 219 -14.80 15.89 -1.54
C SER A 219 -15.40 15.26 -0.30
N ALA A 220 -14.74 15.45 0.83
CA ALA A 220 -15.28 15.14 2.14
C ALA A 220 -15.96 16.40 2.72
N GLU A 221 -16.90 16.22 3.65
CA GLU A 221 -17.45 17.35 4.39
C GLU A 221 -16.33 17.98 5.24
N CYS A 222 -15.99 19.25 4.96
CA CYS A 222 -15.00 19.97 5.74
C CYS A 222 -15.65 20.53 7.01
N MET A 223 -15.10 20.15 8.17
CA MET A 223 -15.54 20.64 9.49
C MET A 223 -14.57 21.67 10.07
N ASP A 224 -13.53 22.05 9.32
CA ASP A 224 -12.53 23.02 9.76
C ASP A 224 -13.03 24.47 9.63
N ASP A 225 -12.46 25.37 10.42
CA ASP A 225 -12.66 26.82 10.25
C ASP A 225 -11.76 27.34 9.12
N LEU A 226 -12.34 27.51 7.94
CA LEU A 226 -11.62 28.01 6.76
C LEU A 226 -11.05 29.43 6.91
N ASN A 227 -11.41 30.15 8.01
CA ASN A 227 -10.88 31.48 8.32
C ASN A 227 -9.85 31.45 9.47
N ARG A 228 -9.40 30.27 9.90
CA ARG A 228 -8.37 30.20 10.93
C ARG A 228 -7.05 30.81 10.46
N ASP A 229 -6.39 31.49 11.35
CA ASP A 229 -5.04 32.01 11.09
C ASP A 229 -4.00 30.86 11.10
N VAL A 230 -2.98 30.96 10.22
CA VAL A 230 -1.84 30.05 10.17
C VAL A 230 -0.56 30.88 10.43
N PRO A 231 -0.32 31.28 11.70
CA PRO A 231 0.72 32.26 12.04
C PRO A 231 2.14 31.70 11.84
N ASP A 232 2.34 30.39 12.00
CA ASP A 232 3.65 29.77 12.03
C ASP A 232 4.14 29.28 10.64
N PHE A 233 3.30 29.37 9.61
CA PHE A 233 3.61 28.91 8.26
C PHE A 233 4.97 29.36 7.73
N ALA A 234 5.33 30.65 7.94
CA ALA A 234 6.62 31.19 7.47
C ALA A 234 7.80 30.64 8.28
N ALA A 235 7.61 30.34 9.55
CA ALA A 235 8.64 29.75 10.42
C ALA A 235 8.86 28.26 10.08
N GLU A 236 7.82 27.58 9.66
CA GLU A 236 7.81 26.17 9.29
C GLU A 236 8.23 25.89 7.84
N ALA A 237 8.37 26.91 7.02
CA ALA A 237 8.74 26.77 5.60
C ALA A 237 10.02 25.96 5.35
N ALA A 238 10.90 25.80 6.36
CA ALA A 238 12.08 24.94 6.29
C ALA A 238 11.72 23.43 6.30
N ASP A 239 10.58 23.06 6.92
CA ASP A 239 9.96 21.73 6.87
C ASP A 239 8.54 21.84 6.25
N PRO A 240 8.44 21.73 4.93
CA PRO A 240 7.13 21.89 4.27
C PRO A 240 6.07 20.88 4.71
N ALA A 241 6.43 19.75 5.32
CA ALA A 241 5.43 18.80 5.80
C ALA A 241 4.62 19.40 6.98
N ALA A 242 5.30 20.12 7.90
CA ALA A 242 4.61 20.84 8.98
C ALA A 242 3.78 21.99 8.43
N ALA A 243 4.38 22.82 7.57
CA ALA A 243 3.69 23.96 6.96
C ALA A 243 2.47 23.55 6.13
N LEU A 244 2.53 22.43 5.41
CA LEU A 244 1.40 21.89 4.63
C LEU A 244 0.32 21.28 5.53
N ALA A 245 0.72 20.67 6.65
CA ALA A 245 -0.24 20.21 7.64
C ALA A 245 -1.03 21.42 8.22
N ASP A 246 -0.35 22.48 8.59
CA ASP A 246 -0.98 23.69 9.11
C ASP A 246 -1.91 24.37 8.10
N LEU A 247 -1.63 24.24 6.82
CA LEU A 247 -2.50 24.77 5.76
C LEU A 247 -3.71 23.87 5.49
N GLY A 248 -3.55 22.56 5.64
CA GLY A 248 -4.59 21.58 5.31
C GLY A 248 -5.74 21.57 6.32
N ASP A 249 -6.91 21.17 5.87
CA ASP A 249 -8.07 20.96 6.73
C ASP A 249 -7.71 20.09 7.93
N ASN A 250 -8.13 20.48 9.14
CA ASN A 250 -7.87 19.78 10.39
C ASN A 250 -6.37 19.49 10.66
N ASN A 251 -5.46 20.32 10.14
CA ASN A 251 -4.01 20.15 10.20
C ASN A 251 -3.53 18.81 9.60
N PHE A 252 -4.19 18.34 8.55
CA PHE A 252 -3.92 17.07 7.92
C PHE A 252 -2.93 17.20 6.76
N PHE A 253 -1.86 16.39 6.79
CA PHE A 253 -0.95 16.16 5.69
C PHE A 253 -0.43 14.72 5.70
N LEU A 254 -0.69 13.97 4.65
CA LEU A 254 -0.20 12.59 4.49
C LEU A 254 1.07 12.58 3.62
N GLU A 255 2.25 12.54 4.25
CA GLU A 255 3.53 12.49 3.52
C GLU A 255 3.78 11.11 2.92
N VAL A 256 3.89 11.03 1.59
CA VAL A 256 4.23 9.82 0.82
C VAL A 256 5.74 9.69 0.70
N LYS A 257 6.29 8.49 0.89
CA LYS A 257 7.74 8.19 0.84
C LYS A 257 8.57 9.06 1.79
N SER A 258 8.09 9.26 3.00
CA SER A 258 8.76 10.10 4.02
C SER A 258 10.18 9.66 4.39
N GLY A 259 10.56 8.42 4.08
CA GLY A 259 11.90 7.86 4.34
C GLY A 259 12.89 7.92 3.18
N TYR A 260 12.41 8.21 1.95
CA TYR A 260 13.23 8.30 0.75
C TYR A 260 13.34 9.74 0.26
N ALA A 261 14.53 10.16 -0.18
CA ALA A 261 14.79 11.51 -0.67
C ALA A 261 14.10 12.57 0.20
N GLN A 262 14.46 12.60 1.49
CA GLN A 262 13.76 13.36 2.53
C GLN A 262 13.80 14.88 2.30
N GLU A 263 14.73 15.37 1.48
CA GLU A 263 14.82 16.76 1.02
C GLU A 263 13.68 17.16 0.07
N MET A 264 12.89 16.19 -0.40
CA MET A 264 11.71 16.40 -1.23
C MET A 264 10.48 15.84 -0.48
N VAL A 265 9.55 16.71 -0.16
CA VAL A 265 8.25 16.36 0.43
C VAL A 265 7.25 16.13 -0.69
N THR A 266 6.55 15.01 -0.62
CA THR A 266 5.41 14.68 -1.50
C THR A 266 4.28 14.15 -0.64
N GLY A 267 3.04 14.54 -0.88
CA GLY A 267 1.93 14.06 -0.06
C GLY A 267 0.61 14.70 -0.43
N PHE A 268 -0.41 14.37 0.36
CA PHE A 268 -1.78 14.84 0.19
C PHE A 268 -2.22 15.67 1.38
N LEU A 269 -2.99 16.71 1.09
CA LEU A 269 -3.74 17.48 2.07
C LEU A 269 -5.13 17.78 1.50
N CYS A 270 -6.03 18.29 2.32
CA CYS A 270 -7.35 18.69 1.89
C CYS A 270 -7.54 20.19 2.09
N PHE A 271 -8.27 20.82 1.16
CA PHE A 271 -8.76 22.21 1.28
C PHE A 271 -10.25 22.21 1.03
N ASP A 272 -11.03 22.61 2.02
CA ASP A 272 -12.49 22.60 1.99
C ASP A 272 -13.03 21.22 1.55
N GLY A 273 -12.43 20.17 2.10
CA GLY A 273 -12.72 18.77 1.78
C GLY A 273 -12.15 18.27 0.44
N MET A 274 -11.57 19.11 -0.38
CA MET A 274 -11.00 18.72 -1.67
C MET A 274 -9.55 18.24 -1.50
N THR A 275 -9.24 17.04 -1.95
CA THR A 275 -7.88 16.49 -1.91
C THR A 275 -6.96 17.15 -2.92
N VAL A 276 -5.79 17.57 -2.46
CA VAL A 276 -4.73 18.21 -3.25
C VAL A 276 -3.41 17.50 -3.03
N GLY A 277 -2.70 17.18 -4.11
CA GLY A 277 -1.32 16.70 -4.07
C GLY A 277 -0.33 17.86 -3.92
N ALA A 278 0.64 17.73 -3.02
CA ALA A 278 1.67 18.73 -2.78
C ALA A 278 3.07 18.17 -3.03
N VAL A 279 3.95 19.00 -3.62
CA VAL A 279 5.38 18.73 -3.81
C VAL A 279 6.15 19.96 -3.35
N ALA A 280 7.09 19.79 -2.43
CA ALA A 280 7.88 20.90 -1.89
C ALA A 280 9.31 20.48 -1.51
N ASN A 281 10.26 21.41 -1.58
CA ASN A 281 11.64 21.18 -1.13
C ASN A 281 11.74 21.40 0.39
N ARG A 282 12.42 20.47 1.07
CA ARG A 282 12.72 20.53 2.51
C ARG A 282 14.18 20.88 2.73
N THR A 283 14.45 21.80 3.64
CA THR A 283 15.81 22.12 4.07
C THR A 283 16.10 21.65 5.50
N LYS A 284 15.06 21.48 6.32
CA LYS A 284 15.15 20.95 7.69
C LYS A 284 13.99 20.00 7.94
N LYS A 285 14.24 19.03 8.81
CA LYS A 285 13.20 18.13 9.31
C LYS A 285 13.16 18.21 10.83
N TYR A 286 11.95 18.34 11.36
CA TYR A 286 11.70 18.39 12.78
C TYR A 286 10.93 17.15 13.25
N ASP A 287 11.10 16.78 14.52
CA ASP A 287 10.24 15.79 15.18
C ASP A 287 9.01 16.48 15.82
N GLU A 288 8.14 15.68 16.43
CA GLU A 288 6.92 16.16 17.10
C GLU A 288 7.20 17.10 18.28
N GLU A 289 8.42 17.09 18.80
CA GLU A 289 8.87 18.00 19.88
C GLU A 289 9.46 19.31 19.32
N GLY A 290 9.51 19.48 17.99
CA GLY A 290 10.09 20.65 17.31
C GLY A 290 11.62 20.65 17.27
N LYS A 291 12.27 19.51 17.52
CA LYS A 291 13.72 19.38 17.47
C LYS A 291 14.16 19.02 16.05
N GLU A 292 15.19 19.71 15.54
CA GLU A 292 15.80 19.41 14.24
C GLU A 292 16.41 18.00 14.24
N THR A 293 15.94 17.12 13.36
CA THR A 293 16.40 15.74 13.19
C THR A 293 17.26 15.55 11.96
N ALA A 294 17.10 16.39 10.94
CA ALA A 294 17.91 16.38 9.72
C ALA A 294 17.97 17.76 9.07
N SER A 295 19.06 18.00 8.32
CA SER A 295 19.27 19.21 7.51
C SER A 295 19.69 18.83 6.11
N PHE A 296 19.17 19.53 5.10
CA PHE A 296 19.38 19.26 3.69
C PHE A 296 19.84 20.52 2.97
N GLU A 297 20.63 20.35 1.91
CA GLU A 297 20.99 21.46 1.04
C GLU A 297 19.77 21.92 0.22
N ALA A 298 19.63 23.22 0.05
CA ALA A 298 18.57 23.83 -0.77
C ALA A 298 18.84 23.63 -2.28
N ARG A 299 18.80 22.38 -2.72
CA ARG A 299 19.00 22.00 -4.14
C ARG A 299 18.10 20.83 -4.54
N LEU A 300 17.83 20.73 -5.84
CA LEU A 300 17.20 19.56 -6.43
C LEU A 300 18.24 18.43 -6.57
N THR A 301 17.93 17.27 -6.04
CA THR A 301 18.71 16.04 -6.21
C THR A 301 18.04 15.14 -7.25
N THR A 302 18.78 14.19 -7.82
CA THR A 302 18.21 13.19 -8.72
C THR A 302 17.13 12.38 -8.03
N ALA A 303 17.38 11.91 -6.80
CA ALA A 303 16.43 11.14 -6.02
C ALA A 303 15.16 11.93 -5.68
N GLY A 304 15.31 13.23 -5.30
CA GLY A 304 14.16 14.10 -5.04
C GLY A 304 13.32 14.36 -6.28
N CYS A 305 13.96 14.58 -7.44
CA CYS A 305 13.26 14.73 -8.72
C CYS A 305 12.52 13.44 -9.13
N GLU A 306 13.13 12.26 -8.95
CA GLU A 306 12.50 10.97 -9.22
C GLU A 306 11.28 10.73 -8.30
N LYS A 307 11.40 11.05 -7.00
CA LYS A 307 10.29 10.98 -6.04
C LYS A 307 9.13 11.89 -6.46
N ALA A 308 9.43 13.15 -6.77
CA ALA A 308 8.42 14.11 -7.22
C ALA A 308 7.75 13.68 -8.54
N ALA A 309 8.53 13.24 -9.53
CA ALA A 309 8.01 12.77 -10.79
C ALA A 309 7.12 11.53 -10.67
N ALA A 310 7.49 10.58 -9.78
CA ALA A 310 6.69 9.40 -9.51
C ALA A 310 5.36 9.76 -8.82
N PHE A 311 5.37 10.76 -7.94
CA PHE A 311 4.17 11.22 -7.24
C PHE A 311 3.19 11.98 -8.15
N VAL A 312 3.70 12.79 -9.10
CA VAL A 312 2.86 13.59 -10.02
C VAL A 312 2.27 12.74 -11.16
N LYS A 313 2.90 11.62 -11.51
CA LYS A 313 2.48 10.71 -12.58
C LYS A 313 1.22 9.93 -12.24
#